data_0a0665638a3715db64e909b61ef4fe7e
#
_entry.id   0a0665638a3715db64e909b61ef4fe7e
#
_cell.length_a   1.000
_cell.length_b   1.000
_cell.length_c   1.000
_cell.angle_alpha   90.00
_cell.angle_beta   90.00
_cell.angle_gamma   90.00
#
_symmetry.space_group_name_H-M   'P 1'
#
loop_
_entity.id
_entity.type
_entity.pdbx_description
1 polymer ?
#
loop_
_entity_poly.entity_id
_entity_poly.type
_entity_poly.pdbx_seq_one_letter_code
_entity_poly.pdbx_strand_id
1 'polypeptide(L)'
;MHYRNGREAKNGDKIIQLTSSGPAKIVSYGVLHDATPGNDYCNGGIAAPAQQTMACMCDCIHVDDLTAILAEKGLDKRPAGK
;
A
#
# COMPACT_ATOMS: atom_id res chain seq x y z
N MET A 1 1.55 -10.61 -9.58
CA MET A 1 0.82 -9.53 -8.87
C MET A 1 1.80 -8.54 -8.30
N HIS A 2 1.67 -7.26 -8.65
CA HIS A 2 2.62 -6.22 -8.30
C HIS A 2 1.91 -4.97 -7.85
N TYR A 3 2.54 -4.24 -6.93
CA TYR A 3 2.10 -2.91 -6.53
C TYR A 3 2.35 -1.89 -7.65
N ARG A 4 1.87 -0.67 -7.45
CA ARG A 4 1.97 0.41 -8.44
C ARG A 4 3.40 0.68 -8.90
N ASN A 5 4.38 0.53 -8.03
CA ASN A 5 5.79 0.78 -8.35
C ASN A 5 6.54 -0.46 -8.86
N GLY A 6 5.84 -1.57 -9.11
CA GLY A 6 6.43 -2.78 -9.62
C GLY A 6 6.93 -3.77 -8.58
N ARG A 7 6.86 -3.44 -7.31
CA ARG A 7 7.23 -4.38 -6.25
C ARG A 7 6.25 -5.54 -6.19
N GLU A 8 6.74 -6.76 -6.03
CA GLU A 8 5.90 -7.93 -5.91
C GLU A 8 5.04 -7.90 -4.66
N ALA A 9 3.75 -8.19 -4.81
CA ALA A 9 2.80 -8.21 -3.71
C ALA A 9 2.76 -9.60 -3.07
N LYS A 10 2.78 -9.62 -1.75
CA LYS A 10 2.75 -10.86 -0.95
C LYS A 10 1.76 -10.72 0.19
N ASN A 11 1.04 -11.80 0.47
CA ASN A 11 0.13 -11.82 1.63
C ASN A 11 0.91 -11.52 2.91
N GLY A 12 0.33 -10.72 3.77
CA GLY A 12 0.98 -10.26 4.99
C GLY A 12 1.66 -8.92 4.87
N ASP A 13 1.80 -8.38 3.65
CA ASP A 13 2.38 -7.05 3.47
C ASP A 13 1.49 -5.98 4.08
N LYS A 14 2.11 -5.01 4.72
CA LYS A 14 1.42 -3.79 5.15
C LYS A 14 1.40 -2.83 3.97
N ILE A 15 0.21 -2.41 3.55
CA ILE A 15 0.04 -1.63 2.33
C ILE A 15 -0.92 -0.47 2.55
N ILE A 16 -0.84 0.50 1.65
CA ILE A 16 -1.83 1.56 1.52
C ILE A 16 -2.46 1.49 0.14
N GLN A 17 -3.75 1.84 0.06
CA GLN A 17 -4.45 1.94 -1.21
C GLN A 17 -4.63 3.41 -1.57
N LEU A 18 -4.36 3.71 -2.83
CA LEU A 18 -4.50 5.05 -3.40
C LEU A 18 -5.69 5.09 -4.35
N THR A 19 -6.16 6.28 -4.64
CA THR A 19 -7.18 6.47 -5.68
C THR A 19 -6.67 5.94 -7.01
N SER A 20 -7.56 5.36 -7.81
CA SER A 20 -7.19 4.75 -9.09
C SER A 20 -6.99 5.78 -10.20
N SER A 21 -7.51 6.99 -10.05
CA SER A 21 -7.39 8.04 -11.05
C SER A 21 -7.26 9.40 -10.37
N GLY A 22 -6.76 10.39 -11.12
CA GLY A 22 -6.56 11.73 -10.62
C GLY A 22 -5.39 11.82 -9.65
N PRO A 23 -5.29 12.89 -8.87
CA PRO A 23 -4.24 13.03 -7.87
C PRO A 23 -4.34 11.90 -6.83
N ALA A 24 -3.21 11.30 -6.49
CA ALA A 24 -3.19 10.18 -5.57
C ALA A 24 -3.57 10.62 -4.15
N LYS A 25 -4.54 9.93 -3.58
CA LYS A 25 -4.97 10.11 -2.20
C LYS A 25 -5.05 8.74 -1.53
N ILE A 26 -4.73 8.67 -0.27
CA ILE A 26 -4.86 7.43 0.49
C ILE A 26 -6.34 7.20 0.79
N VAL A 27 -6.88 6.07 0.36
CA VAL A 27 -8.29 5.73 0.57
C VAL A 27 -8.48 4.56 1.54
N SER A 28 -7.47 3.74 1.73
CA SER A 28 -7.49 2.69 2.75
C SER A 28 -6.07 2.24 3.06
N TYR A 29 -5.94 1.44 4.11
CA TYR A 29 -4.67 0.84 4.49
C TYR A 29 -4.94 -0.43 5.28
N GLY A 30 -3.93 -1.26 5.40
CA GLY A 30 -4.07 -2.48 6.17
C GLY A 30 -3.08 -3.55 5.72
N VAL A 31 -3.44 -4.80 5.98
CA VAL A 31 -2.60 -5.95 5.66
C VAL A 31 -3.21 -6.70 4.48
N LEU A 32 -2.39 -6.98 3.48
CA LEU A 32 -2.82 -7.73 2.30
C LEU A 32 -3.12 -9.18 2.66
N HIS A 33 -4.27 -9.68 2.19
CA HIS A 33 -4.64 -11.08 2.33
C HIS A 33 -5.36 -11.57 1.07
N ASP A 34 -5.44 -12.88 0.91
CA ASP A 34 -6.11 -13.53 -0.22
C ASP A 34 -5.59 -13.08 -1.58
N ALA A 35 -4.35 -12.63 -1.64
CA ALA A 35 -3.68 -12.41 -2.90
C ALA A 35 -3.31 -13.74 -3.54
N THR A 36 -3.42 -13.82 -4.88
CA THR A 36 -3.04 -15.01 -5.63
C THR A 36 -1.82 -14.66 -6.49
N PRO A 37 -0.60 -14.91 -5.98
CA PRO A 37 0.61 -14.55 -6.72
C PRO A 37 0.74 -15.33 -8.01
N GLY A 38 1.40 -14.74 -8.99
CA GLY A 38 1.80 -15.43 -10.20
C GLY A 38 0.76 -15.55 -11.29
N ASN A 39 -0.38 -14.89 -11.18
CA ASN A 39 -1.37 -14.85 -12.25
C ASN A 39 -1.68 -13.41 -12.66
N ASP A 40 -2.54 -13.25 -13.66
CA ASP A 40 -2.90 -11.92 -14.17
C ASP A 40 -3.92 -11.20 -13.29
N TYR A 41 -4.40 -11.85 -12.25
CA TYR A 41 -5.39 -11.31 -11.34
C TYR A 41 -4.68 -10.50 -10.27
N CYS A 42 -4.95 -9.20 -10.21
CA CYS A 42 -4.21 -8.31 -9.32
C CYS A 42 -5.00 -7.83 -8.10
N ASN A 43 -6.19 -8.41 -7.85
CA ASN A 43 -6.98 -8.03 -6.69
C ASN A 43 -6.59 -8.81 -5.45
N GLY A 44 -6.64 -8.15 -4.31
CA GLY A 44 -6.44 -8.75 -3.01
C GLY A 44 -7.28 -8.06 -1.97
N GLY A 45 -7.42 -8.66 -0.80
CA GLY A 45 -8.13 -8.05 0.31
C GLY A 45 -7.20 -7.24 1.18
N ILE A 46 -7.73 -6.16 1.74
CA ILE A 46 -7.00 -5.34 2.71
C ILE A 46 -7.75 -5.41 4.03
N ALA A 47 -7.12 -6.00 5.04
CA ALA A 47 -7.68 -6.08 6.39
C ALA A 47 -7.18 -4.91 7.23
N ALA A 48 -8.09 -4.08 7.68
CA ALA A 48 -7.82 -2.94 8.54
C ALA A 48 -8.62 -3.08 9.83
N PRO A 49 -8.25 -2.38 10.90
CA PRO A 49 -8.96 -2.51 12.20
C PRO A 49 -10.45 -2.26 12.13
N ALA A 50 -10.92 -1.42 11.23
CA ALA A 50 -12.32 -1.02 11.16
C ALA A 50 -13.07 -1.64 10.00
N GLN A 51 -12.39 -2.22 9.01
CA GLN A 51 -13.07 -2.74 7.82
C GLN A 51 -12.15 -3.59 6.97
N GLN A 52 -12.75 -4.35 6.07
CA GLN A 52 -12.03 -5.05 5.02
C GLN A 52 -12.49 -4.54 3.67
N THR A 53 -11.57 -4.38 2.75
CA THR A 53 -11.87 -3.96 1.39
C THR A 53 -11.12 -4.83 0.39
N MET A 54 -11.61 -4.86 -0.84
CA MET A 54 -10.90 -5.47 -1.96
C MET A 54 -10.26 -4.35 -2.79
N ALA A 55 -9.07 -4.60 -3.28
CA ALA A 55 -8.34 -3.59 -4.05
C ALA A 55 -7.52 -4.24 -5.14
N CYS A 56 -7.29 -3.50 -6.22
CA CYS A 56 -6.31 -3.86 -7.22
C CYS A 56 -4.93 -3.44 -6.72
N MET A 57 -3.97 -4.34 -6.76
CA MET A 57 -2.63 -4.03 -6.26
C MET A 57 -1.93 -2.95 -7.07
N CYS A 58 -2.38 -2.70 -8.31
CA CYS A 58 -1.90 -1.56 -9.09
C CYS A 58 -2.26 -0.21 -8.44
N ASP A 59 -3.20 -0.19 -7.53
CA ASP A 59 -3.57 1.01 -6.79
C ASP A 59 -2.90 1.08 -5.42
N CYS A 60 -2.02 0.15 -5.10
CA CYS A 60 -1.46 0.01 -3.76
C CYS A 60 0.04 0.23 -3.75
N ILE A 61 0.55 0.62 -2.59
CA ILE A 61 1.99 0.79 -2.34
C ILE A 61 2.32 0.09 -1.02
N HIS A 62 3.43 -0.63 -1.00
CA HIS A 62 3.95 -1.25 0.21
C HIS A 62 4.42 -0.17 1.20
N VAL A 63 4.18 -0.40 2.47
CA VAL A 63 4.53 0.58 3.52
C VAL A 63 6.03 0.87 3.57
N ASP A 64 6.89 -0.13 3.29
CA ASP A 64 8.34 0.11 3.26
C ASP A 64 8.73 1.11 2.17
N ASP A 65 8.03 1.09 1.03
CA ASP A 65 8.29 2.05 -0.04
C ASP A 65 7.80 3.45 0.34
N LEU A 66 6.70 3.53 1.08
CA LEU A 66 6.24 4.80 1.64
C LEU A 66 7.25 5.35 2.65
N THR A 67 7.81 4.48 3.49
CA THR A 67 8.84 4.89 4.45
C THR A 67 10.05 5.49 3.76
N ALA A 68 10.46 4.91 2.63
CA ALA A 68 11.57 5.47 1.83
C ALA A 68 11.23 6.85 1.29
N ILE A 69 10.00 7.07 0.85
CA ILE A 69 9.54 8.39 0.39
C ILE A 69 9.57 9.40 1.54
N LEU A 70 9.12 8.99 2.72
CA LEU A 70 9.15 9.88 3.89
C LEU A 70 10.58 10.29 4.24
N ALA A 71 11.52 9.37 4.18
CA ALA A 71 12.93 9.66 4.43
C ALA A 71 13.47 10.66 3.40
N GLU A 72 13.14 10.47 2.13
CA GLU A 72 13.53 11.36 1.05
C GLU A 72 13.02 12.79 1.26
N LYS A 73 11.84 12.93 1.83
CA LYS A 73 11.24 14.24 2.11
C LYS A 73 11.60 14.81 3.48
N GLY A 74 12.42 14.11 4.25
CA GLY A 74 12.80 14.53 5.59
C GLY A 74 11.70 14.39 6.63
N LEU A 75 10.68 13.58 6.34
CA LEU A 75 9.53 13.42 7.22
C LEU A 75 9.64 12.18 8.11
N ASP A 76 10.72 11.43 8.00
CA ASP A 76 10.97 10.24 8.80
C ASP A 76 11.50 10.56 10.19
N LYS A 77 11.83 11.81 10.45
CA LYS A 77 12.39 12.23 11.74
C LYS A 77 11.43 13.16 12.45
N ARG A 78 11.33 12.96 13.74
CA ARG A 78 10.51 13.79 14.59
C ARG A 78 11.17 15.16 14.76
N PRO A 79 10.40 16.27 14.66
CA PRO A 79 10.97 17.60 14.90
C PRO A 79 11.41 17.75 16.34
N ALA A 80 12.41 18.61 16.55
CA ALA A 80 12.95 18.86 17.86
C ALA A 80 11.90 19.58 18.72
N GLY A 81 11.43 18.90 19.71
CA GLY A 81 10.62 19.31 20.82
C GLY A 81 9.92 20.68 20.86
N LYS A 82 9.15 20.98 19.90
CA LYS A 82 8.39 22.23 19.90
C LYS A 82 6.93 21.97 19.97
#